data_5ffec0066235209b63e601bd4d3cb644
#
_entry.id   5ffec0066235209b63e601bd4d3cb644
#
_cell.length_a   1.000
_cell.length_b   1.000
_cell.length_c   1.000
_cell.angle_alpha   90.00
_cell.angle_beta   90.00
_cell.angle_gamma   90.00
#
_symmetry.space_group_name_H-M   'P 1'
#
loop_
_entity.id
_entity.type
_entity.pdbx_description
1 polymer ?
#
loop_
_entity_poly.entity_id
_entity_poly.type
_entity_poly.pdbx_seq_one_letter_code
_entity_poly.pdbx_strand_id
1 'polypeptide(L)'
;MVDLAGSERVKRSGVEGPHLREAQSINRSLTSLGDVVDALRRGASHVPVRNSRLARLMSGALGGGAETAVVVCLPPGGEKSDEATATLMFAERVRRIPSAPSLR
;
A
#
# COMPACT_ATOMS: atom_id res chain seq x y z
N MET A 1 13.15 -7.96 -1.03
CA MET A 1 12.68 -6.69 -1.62
C MET A 1 11.41 -6.97 -2.40
N VAL A 2 10.40 -6.12 -2.26
CA VAL A 2 9.15 -6.18 -3.03
C VAL A 2 9.01 -4.88 -3.79
N ASP A 3 8.80 -4.98 -5.08
CA ASP A 3 8.50 -3.86 -5.97
C ASP A 3 7.01 -3.90 -6.30
N LEU A 4 6.29 -2.83 -5.94
CA LEU A 4 4.85 -2.76 -6.11
C LEU A 4 4.50 -2.11 -7.46
N ALA A 5 3.39 -2.55 -8.05
CA ALA A 5 2.85 -1.89 -9.23
C ALA A 5 2.43 -0.45 -8.92
N GLY A 6 2.34 0.38 -9.95
CA GLY A 6 1.94 1.76 -9.83
C GLY A 6 0.55 1.94 -9.23
N SER A 7 0.38 3.00 -8.45
CA SER A 7 -0.88 3.34 -7.77
C SER A 7 -1.74 4.35 -8.55
N GLU A 8 -1.37 4.64 -9.80
CA GLU A 8 -2.08 5.58 -10.66
C GLU A 8 -3.55 5.16 -10.88
N ARG A 9 -4.43 6.13 -10.99
CA ARG A 9 -5.84 5.88 -11.25
C ARG A 9 -6.06 5.35 -12.67
N VAL A 10 -6.86 4.29 -12.80
CA VAL A 10 -7.22 3.65 -14.08
C VAL A 10 -7.75 4.68 -15.09
N LYS A 11 -8.58 5.64 -14.66
CA LYS A 11 -9.13 6.68 -15.52
C LYS A 11 -8.09 7.61 -16.16
N ARG A 12 -6.92 7.75 -15.55
CA ARG A 12 -5.82 8.59 -16.04
C ARG A 12 -4.81 7.83 -16.89
N SER A 13 -4.81 6.50 -16.82
CA SER A 13 -3.88 5.67 -17.60
C SER A 13 -4.28 5.50 -19.07
N GLY A 14 -5.54 5.80 -19.44
CA GLY A 14 -6.07 5.61 -20.78
C GLY A 14 -6.14 4.15 -21.24
N VAL A 15 -6.12 3.20 -20.30
CA VAL A 15 -6.09 1.75 -20.56
C VAL A 15 -7.48 1.25 -20.87
N GLU A 16 -7.60 0.42 -21.91
CA GLU A 16 -8.86 -0.20 -22.35
C GLU A 16 -8.73 -1.73 -22.49
N GLY A 17 -9.88 -2.40 -22.56
CA GLY A 17 -9.97 -3.84 -22.82
C GLY A 17 -9.35 -4.72 -21.74
N PRO A 18 -8.54 -5.76 -22.12
CA PRO A 18 -7.91 -6.67 -21.16
C PRO A 18 -6.99 -5.96 -20.16
N HIS A 19 -6.30 -4.91 -20.59
CA HIS A 19 -5.42 -4.10 -19.76
C HIS A 19 -6.19 -3.33 -18.69
N LEU A 20 -7.44 -2.94 -18.95
CA LEU A 20 -8.31 -2.32 -17.97
C LEU A 20 -8.61 -3.26 -16.80
N ARG A 21 -8.89 -4.53 -17.06
CA ARG A 21 -9.13 -5.54 -16.02
C ARG A 21 -7.88 -5.78 -15.16
N GLU A 22 -6.72 -5.82 -15.80
CA GLU A 22 -5.43 -5.95 -15.12
C GLU A 22 -5.19 -4.75 -14.20
N ALA A 23 -5.34 -3.52 -14.69
CA ALA A 23 -5.19 -2.30 -13.91
C ALA A 23 -6.16 -2.24 -12.73
N GLN A 24 -7.41 -2.64 -12.92
CA GLN A 24 -8.40 -2.74 -11.85
C GLN A 24 -8.01 -3.78 -10.79
N SER A 25 -7.47 -4.91 -11.19
CA SER A 25 -6.98 -5.95 -10.29
C SER A 25 -5.80 -5.46 -9.45
N ILE A 26 -4.85 -4.76 -10.08
CA ILE A 26 -3.71 -4.13 -9.41
C ILE A 26 -4.20 -3.13 -8.37
N ASN A 27 -5.09 -2.21 -8.74
CA ASN A 27 -5.63 -1.20 -7.83
C ASN A 27 -6.39 -1.82 -6.66
N ARG A 28 -7.14 -2.89 -6.90
CA ARG A 28 -7.82 -3.64 -5.83
C ARG A 28 -6.83 -4.24 -4.83
N SER A 29 -5.74 -4.80 -5.31
CA SER A 29 -4.69 -5.36 -4.46
C SER A 29 -4.02 -4.29 -3.61
N LEU A 30 -3.72 -3.12 -4.18
CA LEU A 30 -3.14 -1.98 -3.46
C LEU A 30 -4.12 -1.41 -2.43
N THR A 31 -5.42 -1.34 -2.75
CA THR A 31 -6.46 -0.95 -1.80
C THR A 31 -6.51 -1.92 -0.62
N SER A 32 -6.48 -3.22 -0.87
CA SER A 32 -6.45 -4.24 0.18
C SER A 32 -5.21 -4.12 1.07
N LEU A 33 -4.08 -3.74 0.50
CA LEU A 33 -2.87 -3.44 1.28
C LEU A 33 -3.08 -2.21 2.17
N GLY A 34 -3.75 -1.17 1.67
CA GLY A 34 -4.12 0.01 2.43
C GLY A 34 -5.00 -0.32 3.65
N ASP A 35 -5.95 -1.24 3.48
CA ASP A 35 -6.81 -1.71 4.57
C ASP A 35 -6.01 -2.43 5.67
N VAL A 36 -5.00 -3.23 5.28
CA VAL A 36 -4.07 -3.88 6.23
C VAL A 36 -3.26 -2.84 7.00
N VAL A 37 -2.71 -1.84 6.30
CA VAL A 37 -1.96 -0.74 6.92
C VAL A 37 -2.81 0.00 7.94
N ASP A 38 -4.05 0.32 7.59
CA ASP A 38 -4.97 1.03 8.49
C ASP A 38 -5.34 0.18 9.73
N ALA A 39 -5.58 -1.10 9.55
CA ALA A 39 -5.86 -2.02 10.66
C ALA A 39 -4.66 -2.13 11.62
N LEU A 40 -3.46 -2.28 11.09
CA LEU A 40 -2.22 -2.34 11.88
C LEU A 40 -1.97 -1.02 12.62
N ARG A 41 -2.15 0.12 11.96
CA ARG A 41 -1.99 1.44 12.55
C ARG A 41 -2.93 1.69 13.74
N ARG A 42 -4.16 1.20 13.65
CA ARG A 42 -5.17 1.33 14.71
C ARG A 42 -5.03 0.29 15.82
N GLY A 43 -4.15 -0.69 15.67
CA GLY A 43 -4.06 -1.81 16.60
C GLY A 43 -5.31 -2.68 16.59
N ALA A 44 -5.96 -2.82 15.42
CA ALA A 44 -7.18 -3.60 15.31
C ALA A 44 -6.95 -5.07 15.67
N SER A 45 -7.91 -5.69 16.34
CA SER A 45 -7.85 -7.12 16.70
C SER A 45 -7.89 -8.04 15.50
N HIS A 46 -8.48 -7.57 14.39
CA HIS A 46 -8.53 -8.29 13.12
C HIS A 46 -7.90 -7.47 12.00
N VAL A 47 -6.92 -8.04 11.34
CA VAL A 47 -6.23 -7.45 10.19
C VAL A 47 -6.66 -8.19 8.92
N PRO A 48 -7.25 -7.50 7.91
CA PRO A 48 -7.86 -8.14 6.75
C PRO A 48 -6.82 -8.62 5.72
N VAL A 49 -5.94 -9.54 6.10
CA VAL A 49 -4.86 -10.03 5.24
C VAL A 49 -5.32 -10.98 4.14
N ARG A 50 -6.55 -11.50 4.23
CA ARG A 50 -7.07 -12.49 3.27
C ARG A 50 -7.66 -11.87 2.00
N ASN A 51 -7.83 -10.55 1.95
CA ASN A 51 -8.50 -9.87 0.84
C ASN A 51 -7.69 -9.85 -0.46
N SER A 52 -6.38 -10.06 -0.39
CA SER A 52 -5.54 -10.21 -1.56
C SER A 52 -4.29 -11.04 -1.27
N ARG A 53 -3.69 -11.58 -2.31
CA ARG A 53 -2.40 -12.28 -2.20
C ARG A 53 -1.30 -11.32 -1.75
N LEU A 54 -1.32 -10.09 -2.25
CA LEU A 54 -0.37 -9.05 -1.88
C LEU A 54 -0.47 -8.73 -0.38
N ALA A 55 -1.68 -8.54 0.15
CA ALA A 55 -1.90 -8.28 1.56
C ALA A 55 -1.34 -9.41 2.45
N ARG A 56 -1.54 -10.67 2.05
CA ARG A 56 -0.97 -11.83 2.74
C ARG A 56 0.54 -11.86 2.73
N LEU A 57 1.16 -11.59 1.58
CA LEU A 57 2.62 -11.56 1.44
C LEU A 57 3.25 -10.46 2.29
N MET A 58 2.60 -9.30 2.37
CA MET A 58 3.13 -8.13 3.07
C MET A 58 2.83 -8.12 4.58
N SER A 59 1.92 -8.94 5.06
CA SER A 59 1.48 -8.91 6.47
C SER A 59 2.62 -9.18 7.45
N GLY A 60 3.51 -10.11 7.15
CA GLY A 60 4.68 -10.43 7.98
C GLY A 60 5.73 -9.31 7.99
N ALA A 61 5.85 -8.56 6.90
CA ALA A 61 6.76 -7.44 6.79
C ALA A 61 6.24 -6.20 7.54
N LEU A 62 4.94 -5.94 7.48
CA LEU A 62 4.36 -4.71 8.03
C LEU A 62 4.01 -4.78 9.52
N GLY A 63 3.73 -5.94 10.06
CA GLY A 63 3.26 -6.08 11.45
C GLY A 63 3.94 -7.19 12.25
N GLY A 64 4.87 -7.92 11.65
CA GLY A 64 5.44 -9.15 12.22
C GLY A 64 6.75 -9.01 12.99
N GLY A 65 7.14 -7.82 13.42
CA GLY A 65 8.41 -7.59 14.11
C GLY A 65 9.63 -7.51 13.19
N ALA A 66 9.44 -7.55 11.88
CA ALA A 66 10.51 -7.31 10.91
C ALA A 66 10.82 -5.81 10.79
N GLU A 67 12.06 -5.48 10.59
CA GLU A 67 12.44 -4.13 10.18
C GLU A 67 12.07 -3.93 8.71
N THR A 68 11.23 -2.94 8.43
CA THR A 68 10.73 -2.69 7.09
C THR A 68 10.95 -1.24 6.69
N ALA A 69 11.55 -1.04 5.53
CA ALA A 69 11.64 0.26 4.89
C ALA A 69 10.67 0.32 3.69
N VAL A 70 9.91 1.39 3.60
CA VAL A 70 9.00 1.64 2.48
C VAL A 70 9.51 2.85 1.71
N VAL A 71 9.81 2.65 0.44
CA VAL A 71 10.21 3.73 -0.48
C VAL A 71 9.01 4.14 -1.30
N VAL A 72 8.67 5.42 -1.25
CA VAL A 72 7.59 6.00 -2.06
C VAL A 72 8.19 6.95 -3.09
N CYS A 73 7.67 6.88 -4.32
CA CYS A 73 8.11 7.72 -5.42
C CYS A 73 7.05 8.79 -5.70
N LEU A 74 7.51 10.02 -5.85
CA LEU A 74 6.66 11.17 -6.18
C LEU A 74 7.04 11.71 -7.55
N PRO A 75 6.09 12.24 -8.34
CA PRO A 75 6.41 12.87 -9.61
C PRO A 75 7.27 14.11 -9.40
N PRO A 76 8.25 14.37 -10.29
CA PRO A 76 9.04 15.61 -10.25
C PRO A 76 8.17 16.81 -10.64
N GLY A 77 8.57 18.03 -10.22
CA GLY A 77 8.00 19.27 -10.72
C GLY A 77 7.02 20.00 -9.82
N GLY A 78 6.75 19.48 -8.62
CA GLY A 78 5.95 20.17 -7.61
C GLY A 78 4.48 20.41 -7.99
N GLU A 79 4.00 19.76 -9.03
CA GLU A 79 2.58 19.78 -9.36
C GLU A 79 1.78 19.11 -8.24
N LYS A 80 0.80 19.84 -7.72
CA LYS A 80 -0.17 19.28 -6.77
C LYS A 80 -1.04 18.28 -7.51
N SER A 81 -0.67 17.01 -7.47
CA SER A 81 -1.52 15.95 -7.98
C SER A 81 -2.21 15.22 -6.83
N ASP A 82 -3.44 14.78 -7.06
CA ASP A 82 -4.16 13.93 -6.11
C ASP A 82 -3.40 12.63 -5.82
N GLU A 83 -2.68 12.13 -6.82
CA GLU A 83 -1.86 10.92 -6.71
C GLU A 83 -0.65 11.11 -5.81
N ALA A 84 0.06 12.23 -5.93
CA ALA A 84 1.17 12.56 -5.03
C ALA A 84 0.68 12.72 -3.58
N THR A 85 -0.44 13.38 -3.38
CA THR A 85 -1.09 13.52 -2.07
C THR A 85 -1.47 12.16 -1.50
N ALA A 86 -2.11 11.30 -2.28
CA ALA A 86 -2.49 9.94 -1.86
C ALA A 86 -1.26 9.10 -1.47
N THR A 87 -0.17 9.20 -2.23
CA THR A 87 1.08 8.52 -1.94
C THR A 87 1.69 8.99 -0.62
N LEU A 88 1.71 10.28 -0.37
CA LEU A 88 2.20 10.84 0.90
C LEU A 88 1.32 10.43 2.09
N MET A 89 0.00 10.42 1.92
CA MET A 89 -0.92 9.95 2.95
C MET A 89 -0.73 8.46 3.25
N PHE A 90 -0.48 7.65 2.25
CA PHE A 90 -0.16 6.24 2.44
C PHE A 90 1.16 6.07 3.22
N ALA A 91 2.22 6.79 2.85
CA ALA A 91 3.49 6.76 3.55
C ALA A 91 3.35 7.15 5.02
N GLU A 92 2.55 8.19 5.31
CA GLU A 92 2.28 8.64 6.68
C GLU A 92 1.54 7.56 7.49
N ARG A 93 0.59 6.84 6.88
CA ARG A 93 -0.11 5.74 7.55
C ARG A 93 0.84 4.59 7.86
N VAL A 94 1.69 4.19 6.91
CA VAL A 94 2.69 3.14 7.11
C VAL A 94 3.66 3.52 8.24
N ARG A 95 4.13 4.76 8.26
CA ARG A 95 5.02 5.26 9.30
C ARG A 95 4.43 5.16 10.71
N ARG A 96 3.13 5.22 10.84
CA ARG A 96 2.41 5.16 12.12
C ARG A 96 2.05 3.75 12.57
N ILE A 97 2.43 2.71 11.84
CA ILE A 97 2.28 1.34 12.32
C ILE A 97 3.19 1.17 13.53
N PRO A 98 2.66 0.74 14.70
CA PRO A 98 3.49 0.51 15.87
C PRO A 98 4.54 -0.56 15.56
N SER A 99 5.79 -0.26 15.84
CA SER A 99 6.82 -1.29 15.82
C SER A 99 6.51 -2.32 16.92
N ALA A 100 6.53 -3.59 16.57
CA ALA A 100 6.47 -4.62 17.60
C ALA A 100 7.61 -4.39 18.59
N PRO A 101 7.38 -4.53 19.91
CA PRO A 101 8.46 -4.44 20.86
C PRO A 101 9.55 -5.43 20.44
N SER A 102 10.76 -4.93 20.22
CA SER A 102 11.89 -5.81 19.98
C SER A 102 12.00 -6.73 21.18
N LEU A 103 11.75 -7.99 20.98
CA LEU A 103 12.10 -9.01 21.98
C LEU A 103 13.62 -9.01 22.08
N ARG A 104 14.11 -8.31 23.08
CA ARG A 104 15.52 -8.38 23.49
C ARG A 104 15.74 -9.63 24.32
#